data_8dc741590b8f30f219abf0cc00489ea1
#
_entry.id   8dc741590b8f30f219abf0cc00489ea1
#
_cell.length_a   1.000
_cell.length_b   1.000
_cell.length_c   1.000
_cell.angle_alpha   90.00
_cell.angle_beta   90.00
_cell.angle_gamma   90.00
#
_symmetry.space_group_name_H-M   'P 1'
#
loop_
_entity.id
_entity.type
_entity.pdbx_description
1 polymer ?
#
loop_
_entity_poly.entity_id
_entity_poly.type
_entity_poly.pdbx_seq_one_letter_code
_entity_poly.pdbx_strand_id
1 'polypeptide(L)'
;MEMISYYAIKSSSDLAKERGTYSSYEGSLWSQGIMPLDSVSIVEQQRGEGYIEVDKSMKMDWDALKKKVKTQGMRNSNVMAIAPTATIANITGLTQSIEPTYSNLFVKSNLSGEFTVINMHLVDALKEIDMWDEVMVYDLKNLNGSLEGINRVPEEIKKLFATSFEVEPKWLIESASRRQKWIDQSQSLNLYISDPNGKKLDVMYRMAWLKGLKTTYYLRSRSATTSEKSTITNLELNAVKSAAQAPEAPSACSILDPDCDACQ
;
A
#
# COMPACT_ATOMS: atom_id res chain seq x y z
N MET A 1 5.71 -14.26 -3.14
CA MET A 1 6.69 -13.75 -2.15
C MET A 1 7.54 -14.87 -1.55
N GLU A 2 6.96 -15.99 -1.12
CA GLU A 2 7.71 -17.13 -0.57
C GLU A 2 8.87 -17.58 -1.48
N MET A 3 8.58 -17.89 -2.73
CA MET A 3 9.58 -18.34 -3.71
C MET A 3 10.72 -17.34 -3.90
N ILE A 4 10.40 -16.04 -3.98
CA ILE A 4 11.43 -14.99 -4.11
C ILE A 4 12.34 -14.98 -2.89
N SER A 5 11.77 -15.03 -1.68
CA SER A 5 12.53 -15.09 -0.43
C SER A 5 13.41 -16.32 -0.34
N TYR A 6 12.84 -17.49 -0.64
CA TYR A 6 13.57 -18.75 -0.62
C TYR A 6 14.81 -18.73 -1.51
N TYR A 7 14.66 -18.29 -2.76
CA TYR A 7 15.79 -18.24 -3.69
C TYR A 7 16.76 -17.11 -3.39
N ALA A 8 16.32 -15.97 -2.87
CA ALA A 8 17.21 -14.90 -2.42
C ALA A 8 18.13 -15.36 -1.28
N ILE A 9 17.56 -16.03 -0.28
CA ILE A 9 18.32 -16.60 0.86
C ILE A 9 19.25 -17.71 0.37
N LYS A 10 18.74 -18.63 -0.47
CA LYS A 10 19.53 -19.71 -1.04
C LYS A 10 20.73 -19.18 -1.82
N SER A 11 20.55 -18.19 -2.69
CA SER A 11 21.62 -17.59 -3.50
C SER A 11 22.64 -16.84 -2.63
N SER A 12 22.20 -16.14 -1.58
CA SER A 12 23.11 -15.50 -0.62
C SER A 12 23.95 -16.54 0.14
N SER A 13 23.37 -17.70 0.48
CA SER A 13 24.11 -18.79 1.08
C SER A 13 25.10 -19.46 0.10
N ASP A 14 24.73 -19.61 -1.17
CA ASP A 14 25.64 -20.12 -2.20
C ASP A 14 26.83 -19.16 -2.41
N LEU A 15 26.59 -17.85 -2.42
CA LEU A 15 27.63 -16.83 -2.47
C LEU A 15 28.53 -16.85 -1.23
N ALA A 16 28.00 -17.15 -0.06
CA ALA A 16 28.79 -17.26 1.16
C ALA A 16 29.78 -18.42 1.08
N LYS A 17 29.40 -19.55 0.46
CA LYS A 17 30.29 -20.67 0.20
C LYS A 17 31.50 -20.30 -0.66
N GLU A 18 31.30 -19.40 -1.63
CA GLU A 18 32.35 -18.97 -2.57
C GLU A 18 33.20 -17.82 -2.02
N ARG A 19 32.59 -16.87 -1.32
CA ARG A 19 33.18 -15.55 -0.98
C ARG A 19 33.26 -15.30 0.52
N GLY A 20 32.93 -16.27 1.36
CA GLY A 20 32.80 -16.12 2.81
C GLY A 20 31.53 -15.38 3.24
N THR A 21 31.25 -15.47 4.52
CA THR A 21 30.12 -14.79 5.15
C THR A 21 30.37 -13.28 5.27
N TYR A 22 29.32 -12.51 5.58
CA TYR A 22 29.51 -11.12 6.01
C TYR A 22 30.15 -11.06 7.40
N SER A 23 30.84 -9.97 7.72
CA SER A 23 31.73 -9.88 8.88
C SER A 23 31.07 -10.09 10.24
N SER A 24 29.79 -9.71 10.39
CA SER A 24 29.01 -9.87 11.63
C SER A 24 28.01 -11.04 11.54
N TYR A 25 28.34 -12.09 10.81
CA TYR A 25 27.47 -13.27 10.66
C TYR A 25 27.29 -14.02 11.99
N GLU A 26 28.38 -14.22 12.73
CA GLU A 26 28.35 -14.93 14.00
C GLU A 26 27.49 -14.17 15.03
N GLY A 27 26.60 -14.88 15.69
CA GLY A 27 25.61 -14.30 16.61
C GLY A 27 24.38 -13.71 15.95
N SER A 28 24.34 -13.61 14.61
CA SER A 28 23.15 -13.16 13.88
C SER A 28 22.01 -14.19 13.94
N LEU A 29 20.80 -13.76 13.60
CA LEU A 29 19.65 -14.66 13.48
C LEU A 29 19.90 -15.77 12.44
N TRP A 30 20.60 -15.45 11.34
CA TRP A 30 20.99 -16.44 10.34
C TRP A 30 21.90 -17.53 10.89
N SER A 31 22.90 -17.16 11.70
CA SER A 31 23.82 -18.13 12.32
C SER A 31 23.11 -19.02 13.34
N GLN A 32 22.09 -18.51 13.98
CA GLN A 32 21.20 -19.25 14.88
C GLN A 32 20.21 -20.15 14.12
N GLY A 33 20.11 -19.98 12.80
CA GLY A 33 19.17 -20.68 11.94
C GLY A 33 17.75 -20.18 12.08
N ILE A 34 17.56 -18.92 12.44
CA ILE A 34 16.27 -18.24 12.51
C ILE A 34 16.00 -17.57 11.16
N MET A 35 15.01 -18.08 10.45
CA MET A 35 14.56 -17.56 9.15
C MET A 35 13.47 -16.50 9.33
N PRO A 36 13.17 -15.66 8.31
CA PRO A 36 12.11 -14.67 8.42
C PRO A 36 10.76 -15.25 8.87
N LEU A 37 10.38 -16.45 8.37
CA LEU A 37 9.13 -17.11 8.74
C LEU A 37 9.10 -17.55 10.22
N ASP A 38 10.24 -17.85 10.84
CA ASP A 38 10.32 -18.20 12.26
C ASP A 38 9.91 -17.03 13.17
N SER A 39 9.99 -15.79 12.66
CA SER A 39 9.59 -14.60 13.41
C SER A 39 8.13 -14.62 13.86
N VAL A 40 7.25 -15.33 13.15
CA VAL A 40 5.84 -15.49 13.51
C VAL A 40 5.72 -16.23 14.84
N SER A 41 6.43 -17.36 14.98
CA SER A 41 6.42 -18.16 16.22
C SER A 41 7.09 -17.41 17.38
N ILE A 42 8.15 -16.65 17.13
CA ILE A 42 8.82 -15.83 18.14
C ILE A 42 7.86 -14.76 18.68
N VAL A 43 7.16 -14.05 17.79
CA VAL A 43 6.18 -13.03 18.19
C VAL A 43 4.99 -13.65 18.93
N GLU A 44 4.52 -14.83 18.52
CA GLU A 44 3.45 -15.56 19.20
C GLU A 44 3.85 -15.92 20.66
N GLN A 45 5.08 -16.40 20.85
CA GLN A 45 5.61 -16.68 22.20
C GLN A 45 5.74 -15.42 23.06
N GLN A 46 6.13 -14.29 22.46
CA GLN A 46 6.31 -13.03 23.19
C GLN A 46 4.99 -12.34 23.54
N ARG A 47 4.00 -12.39 22.64
CA ARG A 47 2.71 -11.70 22.81
C ARG A 47 1.66 -12.53 23.55
N GLY A 48 1.80 -13.84 23.51
CA GLY A 48 0.81 -14.80 24.00
C GLY A 48 -0.15 -15.30 22.91
N GLU A 49 -0.82 -16.39 23.21
CA GLU A 49 -1.80 -17.01 22.33
C GLU A 49 -2.98 -16.06 22.07
N GLY A 50 -3.44 -15.99 20.83
CA GLY A 50 -4.55 -15.12 20.40
C GLY A 50 -4.17 -13.66 20.07
N TYR A 51 -2.91 -13.26 20.29
CA TYR A 51 -2.43 -11.91 19.96
C TYR A 51 -1.64 -11.83 18.64
N ILE A 52 -1.71 -12.89 17.84
CA ILE A 52 -1.18 -12.90 16.48
C ILE A 52 -2.04 -13.79 15.58
N GLU A 53 -2.45 -13.26 14.45
CA GLU A 53 -3.30 -13.92 13.46
C GLU A 53 -2.61 -13.89 12.10
N VAL A 54 -1.59 -14.72 11.91
CA VAL A 54 -0.81 -14.80 10.68
C VAL A 54 -0.97 -16.19 10.05
N ASP A 55 -1.19 -16.22 8.73
CA ASP A 55 -1.14 -17.44 7.95
C ASP A 55 0.26 -18.06 8.02
N LYS A 56 0.35 -19.27 8.57
CA LYS A 56 1.62 -20.03 8.75
C LYS A 56 1.90 -21.01 7.60
N SER A 57 1.06 -21.03 6.55
CA SER A 57 1.25 -21.95 5.42
C SER A 57 2.55 -21.65 4.67
N MET A 58 3.21 -22.70 4.19
CA MET A 58 4.43 -22.66 3.39
C MET A 58 4.41 -23.80 2.35
N LYS A 59 5.13 -23.62 1.25
CA LYS A 59 5.19 -24.59 0.13
C LYS A 59 6.60 -25.07 -0.19
N MET A 60 7.63 -24.27 0.17
CA MET A 60 9.03 -24.57 -0.09
C MET A 60 9.63 -25.37 1.05
N ASP A 61 10.72 -26.09 0.78
CA ASP A 61 11.47 -26.83 1.79
C ASP A 61 12.39 -25.92 2.62
N TRP A 62 11.79 -25.25 3.59
CA TRP A 62 12.49 -24.31 4.46
C TRP A 62 13.46 -25.00 5.43
N ASP A 63 13.22 -26.26 5.79
CA ASP A 63 14.11 -27.01 6.68
C ASP A 63 15.45 -27.31 5.99
N ALA A 64 15.41 -27.74 4.73
CA ALA A 64 16.62 -27.92 3.94
C ALA A 64 17.39 -26.62 3.77
N LEU A 65 16.69 -25.50 3.50
CA LEU A 65 17.31 -24.18 3.38
C LEU A 65 17.93 -23.71 4.71
N LYS A 66 17.24 -23.90 5.82
CA LYS A 66 17.73 -23.58 7.17
C LYS A 66 19.02 -24.34 7.48
N LYS A 67 19.04 -25.65 7.20
CA LYS A 67 20.24 -26.47 7.35
C LYS A 67 21.39 -25.96 6.48
N LYS A 68 21.11 -25.59 5.23
CA LYS A 68 22.08 -25.04 4.30
C LYS A 68 22.69 -23.74 4.83
N VAL A 69 21.87 -22.79 5.27
CA VAL A 69 22.32 -21.51 5.82
C VAL A 69 23.18 -21.70 7.07
N LYS A 70 22.80 -22.61 7.96
CA LYS A 70 23.64 -22.95 9.15
C LYS A 70 25.00 -23.51 8.77
N THR A 71 25.09 -24.28 7.68
CA THR A 71 26.34 -24.95 7.27
C THR A 71 27.24 -24.06 6.44
N GLN A 72 26.66 -23.27 5.53
CA GLN A 72 27.40 -22.45 4.57
C GLN A 72 27.48 -20.96 4.94
N GLY A 73 26.59 -20.51 5.84
CA GLY A 73 26.45 -19.10 6.19
C GLY A 73 25.66 -18.29 5.18
N MET A 74 25.70 -16.98 5.33
CA MET A 74 25.08 -15.98 4.46
C MET A 74 26.12 -14.96 4.02
N ARG A 75 26.08 -14.58 2.74
CA ARG A 75 26.94 -13.49 2.20
C ARG A 75 26.36 -12.12 2.54
N ASN A 76 25.05 -11.99 2.54
CA ASN A 76 24.32 -10.74 2.78
C ASN A 76 23.65 -10.80 4.14
N SER A 77 23.79 -9.75 4.94
CA SER A 77 23.14 -9.64 6.26
C SER A 77 21.62 -9.51 6.11
N ASN A 78 21.16 -8.88 5.04
CA ASN A 78 19.75 -8.73 4.68
C ASN A 78 19.58 -8.99 3.19
N VAL A 79 18.46 -9.59 2.81
CA VAL A 79 18.19 -9.98 1.41
C VAL A 79 16.89 -9.42 0.87
N MET A 80 15.89 -9.12 1.73
CA MET A 80 14.58 -8.70 1.26
C MET A 80 13.93 -7.62 2.12
N ALA A 81 13.46 -6.57 1.43
CA ALA A 81 12.58 -5.53 1.95
C ALA A 81 11.53 -5.16 0.90
N ILE A 82 10.47 -4.49 1.32
CA ILE A 82 9.54 -3.81 0.40
C ILE A 82 9.69 -2.32 0.64
N ALA A 83 10.40 -1.66 -0.28
CA ALA A 83 10.67 -0.23 -0.24
C ALA A 83 9.47 0.59 -0.77
N PRO A 84 9.38 1.90 -0.47
CA PRO A 84 8.32 2.77 -0.98
C PRO A 84 8.35 2.93 -2.50
N THR A 85 9.50 2.79 -3.14
CA THR A 85 9.75 2.88 -4.59
C THR A 85 9.24 4.17 -5.26
N ALA A 86 9.11 5.27 -4.52
CA ALA A 86 8.47 6.51 -4.98
C ALA A 86 9.07 7.07 -6.28
N THR A 87 10.41 7.15 -6.37
CA THR A 87 11.11 7.65 -7.56
C THR A 87 11.28 6.55 -8.61
N ILE A 88 11.64 5.34 -8.20
CA ILE A 88 11.86 4.20 -9.10
C ILE A 88 10.58 3.84 -9.84
N ALA A 89 9.45 3.82 -9.15
CA ALA A 89 8.15 3.55 -9.75
C ALA A 89 7.79 4.54 -10.87
N ASN A 90 8.15 5.82 -10.71
CA ASN A 90 7.94 6.82 -11.76
C ASN A 90 8.80 6.59 -12.99
N ILE A 91 10.06 6.12 -12.81
CA ILE A 91 10.97 5.83 -13.92
C ILE A 91 10.49 4.59 -14.69
N THR A 92 9.98 3.60 -13.98
CA THR A 92 9.54 2.32 -14.56
C THR A 92 8.08 2.32 -15.03
N GLY A 93 7.32 3.40 -14.75
CA GLY A 93 5.89 3.48 -15.11
C GLY A 93 4.99 2.54 -14.32
N LEU A 94 5.41 2.15 -13.12
CA LEU A 94 4.66 1.23 -12.25
C LEU A 94 4.06 1.99 -11.05
N THR A 95 3.15 1.32 -10.32
CA THR A 95 2.64 1.83 -9.04
C THR A 95 3.70 1.74 -7.94
N GLN A 96 3.63 2.66 -6.98
CA GLN A 96 4.53 2.67 -5.82
C GLN A 96 4.21 1.49 -4.89
N SER A 97 5.25 0.95 -4.25
CA SER A 97 5.14 -0.21 -3.35
C SER A 97 4.45 -1.41 -4.04
N ILE A 98 3.76 -2.25 -3.29
CA ILE A 98 2.89 -3.31 -3.80
C ILE A 98 1.46 -2.95 -3.38
N GLU A 99 0.96 -1.85 -3.91
CA GLU A 99 -0.31 -1.24 -3.53
C GLU A 99 -1.16 -0.92 -4.77
N PRO A 100 -2.48 -0.81 -4.65
CA PRO A 100 -3.32 -0.28 -5.71
C PRO A 100 -2.90 1.15 -6.07
N THR A 101 -3.23 1.60 -7.27
CA THR A 101 -2.99 3.00 -7.65
C THR A 101 -3.79 3.93 -6.73
N TYR A 102 -3.19 5.05 -6.35
CA TYR A 102 -3.90 5.98 -5.48
C TYR A 102 -4.96 6.79 -6.23
N SER A 103 -4.78 6.98 -7.53
CA SER A 103 -5.72 7.64 -8.45
C SER A 103 -5.43 7.19 -9.89
N ASN A 104 -6.46 7.03 -10.72
CA ASN A 104 -6.28 6.68 -12.13
C ASN A 104 -5.94 7.88 -13.02
N LEU A 105 -6.21 9.10 -12.54
CA LEU A 105 -5.85 10.36 -13.23
C LEU A 105 -5.47 11.40 -12.18
N PHE A 106 -4.28 11.96 -12.26
CA PHE A 106 -3.82 13.01 -11.36
C PHE A 106 -2.76 13.91 -12.02
N VAL A 107 -2.57 15.09 -11.47
CA VAL A 107 -1.50 16.01 -11.86
C VAL A 107 -0.35 15.86 -10.89
N LYS A 108 0.85 15.65 -11.41
CA LYS A 108 2.08 15.64 -10.66
C LYS A 108 2.84 16.93 -10.94
N SER A 109 3.05 17.71 -9.90
CA SER A 109 3.85 18.94 -9.96
C SER A 109 5.25 18.70 -9.41
N ASN A 110 6.27 19.21 -10.09
CA ASN A 110 7.65 19.24 -9.64
C ASN A 110 8.33 20.52 -10.12
N LEU A 111 9.63 20.69 -9.86
CA LEU A 111 10.40 21.87 -10.28
C LEU A 111 10.46 22.06 -11.80
N SER A 112 10.23 21.02 -12.58
CA SER A 112 10.24 21.07 -14.06
C SER A 112 8.86 21.37 -14.66
N GLY A 113 7.80 21.42 -13.86
CA GLY A 113 6.44 21.70 -14.31
C GLY A 113 5.39 20.74 -13.78
N GLU A 114 4.22 20.79 -14.40
CA GLU A 114 3.06 19.96 -14.10
C GLU A 114 2.87 18.90 -15.18
N PHE A 115 2.69 17.67 -14.76
CA PHE A 115 2.52 16.51 -15.65
C PHE A 115 1.23 15.79 -15.30
N THR A 116 0.35 15.64 -16.26
CA THR A 116 -0.83 14.79 -16.12
C THR A 116 -0.42 13.35 -16.28
N VAL A 117 -0.69 12.55 -15.26
CA VAL A 117 -0.44 11.10 -15.22
C VAL A 117 -1.78 10.38 -15.26
N ILE A 118 -1.90 9.43 -16.17
CA ILE A 118 -3.09 8.60 -16.33
C ILE A 118 -2.69 7.11 -16.27
N ASN A 119 -3.58 6.30 -15.74
CA ASN A 119 -3.43 4.85 -15.78
C ASN A 119 -3.70 4.33 -17.20
N MET A 120 -2.63 4.02 -17.95
CA MET A 120 -2.75 3.56 -19.33
C MET A 120 -3.52 2.26 -19.47
N HIS A 121 -3.44 1.35 -18.49
CA HIS A 121 -4.23 0.10 -18.52
C HIS A 121 -5.73 0.37 -18.44
N LEU A 122 -6.14 1.40 -17.69
CA LEU A 122 -7.53 1.84 -17.67
C LEU A 122 -7.94 2.42 -19.02
N VAL A 123 -7.09 3.25 -19.65
CA VAL A 123 -7.35 3.81 -20.98
C VAL A 123 -7.56 2.70 -21.99
N ASP A 124 -6.70 1.70 -22.00
CA ASP A 124 -6.80 0.58 -22.93
C ASP A 124 -8.09 -0.23 -22.68
N ALA A 125 -8.40 -0.56 -21.43
CA ALA A 125 -9.64 -1.27 -21.09
C ALA A 125 -10.92 -0.48 -21.46
N LEU A 126 -10.90 0.84 -21.31
CA LEU A 126 -12.05 1.67 -21.71
C LEU A 126 -12.16 1.82 -23.23
N LYS A 127 -11.04 1.82 -23.97
CA LYS A 127 -11.04 1.79 -25.44
C LYS A 127 -11.59 0.47 -26.01
N GLU A 128 -11.28 -0.65 -25.38
CA GLU A 128 -11.80 -1.97 -25.80
C GLU A 128 -13.33 -2.05 -25.76
N ILE A 129 -13.98 -1.21 -24.95
CA ILE A 129 -15.43 -1.15 -24.83
C ILE A 129 -16.02 0.16 -25.37
N ASP A 130 -15.28 0.92 -26.20
CA ASP A 130 -15.66 2.19 -26.80
C ASP A 130 -16.15 3.26 -25.80
N MET A 131 -15.57 3.27 -24.59
CA MET A 131 -15.91 4.23 -23.51
C MET A 131 -14.84 5.28 -23.22
N TRP A 132 -13.75 5.30 -23.98
CA TRP A 132 -12.70 6.31 -23.85
C TRP A 132 -12.99 7.51 -24.72
N ASP A 133 -13.56 8.58 -24.14
CA ASP A 133 -13.94 9.81 -24.80
C ASP A 133 -13.64 11.04 -23.91
N GLU A 134 -13.94 12.25 -24.40
CA GLU A 134 -13.71 13.50 -23.66
C GLU A 134 -14.55 13.58 -22.39
N VAL A 135 -15.75 13.00 -22.38
CA VAL A 135 -16.64 12.94 -21.21
C VAL A 135 -16.01 12.07 -20.13
N MET A 136 -15.39 10.94 -20.48
CA MET A 136 -14.68 10.08 -19.53
C MET A 136 -13.51 10.81 -18.89
N VAL A 137 -12.72 11.55 -19.66
CA VAL A 137 -11.61 12.34 -19.13
C VAL A 137 -12.12 13.42 -18.17
N TYR A 138 -13.23 14.05 -18.49
CA TYR A 138 -13.87 15.05 -17.63
C TYR A 138 -14.38 14.43 -16.32
N ASP A 139 -15.08 13.29 -16.41
CA ASP A 139 -15.61 12.55 -15.26
C ASP A 139 -14.48 12.11 -14.33
N LEU A 140 -13.40 11.55 -14.88
CA LEU A 140 -12.21 11.16 -14.10
C LEU A 140 -11.56 12.35 -13.38
N LYS A 141 -11.47 13.52 -14.02
CA LYS A 141 -10.97 14.75 -13.37
C LYS A 141 -11.85 15.17 -12.21
N ASN A 142 -13.18 15.15 -12.41
CA ASN A 142 -14.14 15.54 -11.37
C ASN A 142 -14.15 14.58 -10.17
N LEU A 143 -13.94 13.28 -10.43
CA LEU A 143 -13.94 12.23 -9.41
C LEU A 143 -12.55 11.90 -8.88
N ASN A 144 -11.53 12.74 -9.12
CA ASN A 144 -10.15 12.53 -8.69
C ASN A 144 -9.60 11.16 -9.14
N GLY A 145 -9.92 10.74 -10.36
CA GLY A 145 -9.47 9.48 -10.94
C GLY A 145 -10.22 8.24 -10.45
N SER A 146 -11.33 8.40 -9.73
CA SER A 146 -12.23 7.32 -9.34
C SER A 146 -13.21 6.99 -10.48
N LEU A 147 -13.59 5.72 -10.60
CA LEU A 147 -14.65 5.26 -11.50
C LEU A 147 -15.97 5.02 -10.78
N GLU A 148 -15.99 5.06 -9.45
CA GLU A 148 -17.13 4.63 -8.64
C GLU A 148 -18.43 5.40 -8.99
N GLY A 149 -18.33 6.73 -9.22
CA GLY A 149 -19.46 7.58 -9.58
C GLY A 149 -19.83 7.60 -11.05
N ILE A 150 -19.13 6.90 -11.95
CA ILE A 150 -19.37 6.93 -13.40
C ILE A 150 -20.30 5.77 -13.76
N ASN A 151 -21.60 6.06 -13.87
CA ASN A 151 -22.66 5.04 -14.05
C ASN A 151 -22.52 4.22 -15.34
N ARG A 152 -21.96 4.77 -16.40
CA ARG A 152 -21.80 4.09 -17.70
C ARG A 152 -20.68 3.05 -17.70
N VAL A 153 -19.75 3.09 -16.75
CA VAL A 153 -18.65 2.13 -16.66
C VAL A 153 -19.14 0.83 -16.02
N PRO A 154 -18.85 -0.34 -16.63
CA PRO A 154 -19.20 -1.64 -16.08
C PRO A 154 -18.55 -1.88 -14.69
N GLU A 155 -19.29 -2.54 -13.80
CA GLU A 155 -18.84 -2.82 -12.42
C GLU A 155 -17.55 -3.64 -12.37
N GLU A 156 -17.29 -4.49 -13.35
CA GLU A 156 -16.05 -5.28 -13.43
C GLU A 156 -14.84 -4.38 -13.63
N ILE A 157 -14.95 -3.36 -14.50
CA ILE A 157 -13.88 -2.38 -14.74
C ILE A 157 -13.71 -1.48 -13.52
N LYS A 158 -14.79 -1.04 -12.87
CA LYS A 158 -14.69 -0.28 -11.62
C LYS A 158 -13.93 -1.03 -10.54
N LYS A 159 -14.22 -2.32 -10.35
CA LYS A 159 -13.52 -3.17 -9.37
C LYS A 159 -12.05 -3.39 -9.73
N LEU A 160 -11.76 -3.58 -11.01
CA LEU A 160 -10.38 -3.81 -11.47
C LEU A 160 -9.49 -2.58 -11.27
N PHE A 161 -10.03 -1.39 -11.51
CA PHE A 161 -9.31 -0.11 -11.41
C PHE A 161 -9.69 0.70 -10.16
N ALA A 162 -10.19 0.03 -9.13
CA ALA A 162 -10.46 0.66 -7.83
C ALA A 162 -9.19 1.30 -7.26
N THR A 163 -9.30 2.54 -6.80
CA THR A 163 -8.19 3.28 -6.20
C THR A 163 -7.90 2.80 -4.77
N SER A 164 -6.74 3.14 -4.25
CA SER A 164 -6.35 2.80 -2.87
C SER A 164 -7.34 3.32 -1.81
N PHE A 165 -8.08 4.38 -2.12
CA PHE A 165 -9.09 4.93 -1.20
C PHE A 165 -10.43 4.19 -1.25
N GLU A 166 -10.68 3.40 -2.29
CA GLU A 166 -11.89 2.60 -2.50
C GLU A 166 -11.70 1.17 -1.98
N VAL A 167 -10.45 0.70 -2.00
CA VAL A 167 -10.10 -0.60 -1.41
C VAL A 167 -10.12 -0.51 0.12
N GLU A 168 -10.88 -1.38 0.77
CA GLU A 168 -10.89 -1.44 2.23
C GLU A 168 -9.49 -1.67 2.81
N PRO A 169 -9.04 -0.89 3.80
CA PRO A 169 -7.70 -1.01 4.39
C PRO A 169 -7.36 -2.41 4.91
N LYS A 170 -8.38 -3.18 5.31
CA LYS A 170 -8.19 -4.57 5.77
C LYS A 170 -7.52 -5.46 4.72
N TRP A 171 -7.83 -5.28 3.45
CA TRP A 171 -7.23 -6.09 2.37
C TRP A 171 -5.77 -5.75 2.13
N LEU A 172 -5.40 -4.49 2.31
CA LEU A 172 -3.99 -4.07 2.26
C LEU A 172 -3.20 -4.68 3.43
N ILE A 173 -3.78 -4.66 4.64
CA ILE A 173 -3.18 -5.24 5.84
C ILE A 173 -3.05 -6.76 5.70
N GLU A 174 -4.09 -7.46 5.25
CA GLU A 174 -4.06 -8.92 5.01
C GLU A 174 -3.00 -9.30 3.98
N SER A 175 -2.94 -8.58 2.87
CA SER A 175 -1.93 -8.80 1.83
C SER A 175 -0.51 -8.55 2.36
N ALA A 176 -0.33 -7.50 3.16
CA ALA A 176 0.93 -7.17 3.79
C ALA A 176 1.35 -8.23 4.83
N SER A 177 0.42 -8.72 5.64
CA SER A 177 0.64 -9.80 6.60
C SER A 177 1.17 -11.06 5.91
N ARG A 178 0.55 -11.46 4.81
CA ARG A 178 0.99 -12.61 4.01
C ARG A 178 2.39 -12.46 3.41
N ARG A 179 2.83 -11.21 3.17
CA ARG A 179 4.19 -10.91 2.69
C ARG A 179 5.21 -10.83 3.81
N GLN A 180 4.83 -10.29 4.98
CA GLN A 180 5.74 -9.94 6.07
C GLN A 180 6.56 -11.12 6.58
N LYS A 181 5.98 -12.30 6.70
CA LYS A 181 6.67 -13.50 7.18
C LYS A 181 7.81 -13.99 6.26
N TRP A 182 7.87 -13.52 5.02
CA TRP A 182 8.86 -13.92 4.04
C TRP A 182 10.03 -12.95 3.90
N ILE A 183 9.98 -11.79 4.52
CA ILE A 183 11.01 -10.76 4.40
C ILE A 183 11.74 -10.57 5.72
N ASP A 184 13.06 -10.46 5.65
CA ASP A 184 13.93 -10.29 6.81
C ASP A 184 13.93 -8.85 7.33
N GLN A 185 13.65 -7.87 6.47
CA GLN A 185 13.47 -6.48 6.84
C GLN A 185 11.99 -6.13 7.00
N SER A 186 11.63 -4.88 6.77
CA SER A 186 10.26 -4.38 6.87
C SER A 186 9.67 -4.06 5.51
N GLN A 187 8.39 -3.74 5.48
CA GLN A 187 7.70 -3.25 4.31
C GLN A 187 7.12 -1.85 4.54
N SER A 188 7.24 -1.00 3.53
CA SER A 188 6.64 0.33 3.52
C SER A 188 5.19 0.21 3.07
N LEU A 189 4.29 -0.08 4.01
CA LEU A 189 2.86 -0.19 3.77
C LEU A 189 2.19 1.16 4.03
N ASN A 190 1.67 1.80 2.99
CA ASN A 190 0.78 2.94 3.15
C ASN A 190 -0.62 2.46 3.51
N LEU A 191 -1.27 3.20 4.39
CA LEU A 191 -2.66 2.99 4.74
C LEU A 191 -3.50 4.16 4.21
N TYR A 192 -4.67 3.87 3.67
CA TYR A 192 -5.53 4.84 3.00
C TYR A 192 -6.87 4.90 3.72
N ILE A 193 -7.35 6.08 4.00
CA ILE A 193 -8.62 6.31 4.67
C ILE A 193 -9.31 7.55 4.08
N SER A 194 -10.48 7.37 3.48
CA SER A 194 -11.23 8.47 2.86
C SER A 194 -11.95 9.36 3.86
N ASP A 195 -12.37 8.79 4.99
CA ASP A 195 -13.10 9.47 6.08
C ASP A 195 -12.47 9.07 7.42
N PRO A 196 -11.42 9.78 7.86
CA PRO A 196 -10.68 9.43 9.07
C PRO A 196 -11.47 9.79 10.32
N ASN A 197 -11.56 8.82 11.23
CA ASN A 197 -12.03 9.04 12.60
C ASN A 197 -11.28 8.11 13.56
N GLY A 198 -11.28 8.46 14.86
CA GLY A 198 -10.51 7.74 15.87
C GLY A 198 -10.82 6.26 15.94
N LYS A 199 -12.09 5.86 15.82
CA LYS A 199 -12.51 4.46 15.86
C LYS A 199 -11.97 3.66 14.65
N LYS A 200 -12.09 4.20 13.45
CA LYS A 200 -11.55 3.55 12.23
C LYS A 200 -10.03 3.39 12.32
N LEU A 201 -9.32 4.41 12.79
CA LEU A 201 -7.89 4.37 12.98
C LEU A 201 -7.47 3.31 14.01
N ASP A 202 -8.13 3.26 15.16
CA ASP A 202 -7.86 2.27 16.20
C ASP A 202 -8.03 0.84 15.67
N VAL A 203 -9.15 0.56 15.01
CA VAL A 203 -9.42 -0.77 14.42
C VAL A 203 -8.36 -1.15 13.39
N MET A 204 -7.98 -0.22 12.50
CA MET A 204 -7.00 -0.45 11.45
C MET A 204 -5.60 -0.76 12.00
N TYR A 205 -5.12 0.02 12.97
CA TYR A 205 -3.81 -0.21 13.57
C TYR A 205 -3.79 -1.43 14.50
N ARG A 206 -4.86 -1.73 15.23
CA ARG A 206 -5.00 -2.98 15.98
C ARG A 206 -4.95 -4.20 15.05
N MET A 207 -5.67 -4.13 13.92
CA MET A 207 -5.61 -5.20 12.92
C MET A 207 -4.19 -5.38 12.38
N ALA A 208 -3.50 -4.30 12.02
CA ALA A 208 -2.12 -4.36 11.55
C ALA A 208 -1.19 -5.04 12.57
N TRP A 209 -1.36 -4.73 13.86
CA TRP A 209 -0.61 -5.33 14.94
C TRP A 209 -0.93 -6.83 15.14
N LEU A 210 -2.22 -7.20 15.16
CA LEU A 210 -2.68 -8.60 15.24
C LEU A 210 -2.19 -9.44 14.06
N LYS A 211 -2.18 -8.85 12.86
CA LYS A 211 -1.68 -9.49 11.63
C LYS A 211 -0.16 -9.53 11.51
N GLY A 212 0.56 -9.22 12.58
CA GLY A 212 2.01 -9.39 12.69
C GLY A 212 2.85 -8.45 11.82
N LEU A 213 2.31 -7.31 11.43
CA LEU A 213 3.09 -6.33 10.68
C LEU A 213 4.17 -5.71 11.58
N LYS A 214 5.41 -5.67 11.09
CA LYS A 214 6.53 -5.01 11.77
C LYS A 214 6.39 -3.50 11.74
N THR A 215 5.91 -2.96 10.60
CA THR A 215 5.80 -1.53 10.33
C THR A 215 4.59 -1.22 9.47
N THR A 216 4.09 0.00 9.61
CA THR A 216 3.31 0.74 8.62
C THR A 216 4.15 1.92 8.15
N TYR A 217 3.71 2.63 7.09
CA TYR A 217 4.42 3.79 6.58
C TYR A 217 3.51 5.02 6.66
N TYR A 218 3.12 5.63 5.53
CA TYR A 218 2.24 6.79 5.59
C TYR A 218 0.79 6.39 5.84
N LEU A 219 0.10 7.19 6.66
CA LEU A 219 -1.34 7.26 6.67
C LEU A 219 -1.77 8.37 5.69
N ARG A 220 -2.52 8.00 4.68
CA ARG A 220 -3.02 8.94 3.67
C ARG A 220 -4.52 9.10 3.84
N SER A 221 -4.97 10.33 4.03
CA SER A 221 -6.39 10.69 4.07
C SER A 221 -6.76 11.59 2.91
N ARG A 222 -8.01 11.58 2.50
CA ARG A 222 -8.52 12.60 1.60
C ARG A 222 -8.68 13.90 2.38
N SER A 223 -8.33 15.04 1.75
CA SER A 223 -8.59 16.36 2.32
C SER A 223 -10.09 16.61 2.42
N ALA A 224 -10.55 17.23 3.51
CA ALA A 224 -11.92 17.71 3.64
C ALA A 224 -12.22 18.86 2.66
N THR A 225 -11.19 19.58 2.20
CA THR A 225 -11.32 20.64 1.20
C THR A 225 -11.32 20.03 -0.21
N THR A 226 -12.45 20.11 -0.88
CA THR A 226 -12.52 19.96 -2.34
C THR A 226 -11.81 21.14 -2.96
N SER A 227 -10.69 20.88 -3.69
CA SER A 227 -10.14 21.91 -4.58
C SER A 227 -11.23 22.40 -5.53
N GLU A 228 -11.33 23.72 -5.74
CA GLU A 228 -12.24 24.29 -6.72
C GLU A 228 -11.98 23.63 -8.07
N LYS A 229 -12.94 22.84 -8.52
CA LYS A 229 -12.91 22.20 -9.82
C LYS A 229 -13.44 23.24 -10.80
N SER A 230 -12.70 23.49 -11.87
CA SER A 230 -13.04 24.49 -12.89
C SER A 230 -14.50 24.33 -13.33
N THR A 231 -15.25 25.41 -13.23
CA THR A 231 -16.68 25.54 -13.48
C THR A 231 -16.98 25.53 -14.98
N ILE A 232 -16.99 24.34 -15.59
CA ILE A 232 -17.75 24.17 -16.84
C ILE A 232 -18.84 23.14 -16.54
N THR A 233 -19.95 23.62 -16.06
CA THR A 233 -21.18 22.85 -15.85
C THR A 233 -21.92 22.73 -17.19
N ASN A 234 -21.51 21.82 -18.03
CA ASN A 234 -22.37 21.38 -19.12
C ASN A 234 -23.14 20.13 -18.61
N LEU A 235 -24.28 20.38 -17.95
CA LEU A 235 -25.12 19.37 -17.28
C LEU A 235 -25.65 18.27 -18.23
N GLU A 236 -25.64 18.52 -19.54
CA GLU A 236 -26.11 17.55 -20.54
C GLU A 236 -25.08 16.49 -20.90
N LEU A 237 -23.80 16.73 -20.60
CA LEU A 237 -22.68 15.80 -20.88
C LEU A 237 -22.26 14.99 -19.65
N ASN A 238 -22.68 15.38 -18.43
CA ASN A 238 -22.25 14.75 -17.20
C ASN A 238 -23.13 13.55 -16.86
N ALA A 239 -22.56 12.36 -16.92
CA ALA A 239 -23.18 11.14 -16.38
C ALA A 239 -23.19 11.11 -14.83
N VAL A 240 -22.53 12.07 -14.18
CA VAL A 240 -22.40 12.15 -12.71
C VAL A 240 -23.34 13.23 -12.17
N LYS A 241 -24.31 12.82 -11.35
CA LYS A 241 -25.08 13.78 -10.55
C LYS A 241 -24.13 14.48 -9.58
N SER A 242 -24.09 15.82 -9.61
CA SER A 242 -23.37 16.62 -8.62
C SER A 242 -23.70 16.11 -7.21
N ALA A 243 -22.68 15.77 -6.44
CA ALA A 243 -22.85 15.45 -5.03
C ALA A 243 -23.53 16.63 -4.35
N ALA A 244 -24.59 16.36 -3.58
CA ALA A 244 -25.27 17.35 -2.77
C ALA A 244 -24.25 18.15 -1.93
N GLN A 245 -24.56 19.44 -1.80
CA GLN A 245 -23.78 20.43 -1.07
C GLN A 245 -23.03 19.85 0.14
N ALA A 246 -21.70 20.01 0.16
CA ALA A 246 -20.92 19.70 1.32
C ALA A 246 -21.45 20.49 2.54
N PRO A 247 -21.49 19.88 3.73
CA PRO A 247 -21.78 20.63 4.95
C PRO A 247 -20.79 21.80 5.08
N GLU A 248 -21.29 22.95 5.48
CA GLU A 248 -20.47 24.15 5.75
C GLU A 248 -19.26 23.75 6.60
N ALA A 249 -18.07 24.19 6.16
CA ALA A 249 -16.86 23.99 6.94
C ALA A 249 -17.05 24.62 8.33
N PRO A 250 -16.65 23.92 9.41
CA PRO A 250 -16.67 24.54 10.73
C PRO A 250 -15.84 25.83 10.71
N SER A 251 -16.39 26.90 11.24
CA SER A 251 -15.72 28.20 11.36
C SER A 251 -14.33 28.01 11.99
N ALA A 252 -13.31 28.59 11.39
CA ALA A 252 -11.95 28.52 11.90
C ALA A 252 -11.91 29.01 13.36
N CYS A 253 -11.29 28.21 14.23
CA CYS A 253 -11.09 28.56 15.63
C CYS A 253 -10.34 29.90 15.75
N SER A 254 -10.94 30.87 16.41
CA SER A 254 -10.27 32.13 16.72
C SER A 254 -9.60 32.00 18.10
N ILE A 255 -8.29 32.18 18.14
CA ILE A 255 -7.50 32.18 19.40
C ILE A 255 -7.97 33.27 20.39
N LEU A 256 -8.80 34.21 19.93
CA LEU A 256 -9.32 35.34 20.72
C LEU A 256 -10.76 35.12 21.20
N ASP A 257 -11.37 34.00 20.94
CA ASP A 257 -12.74 33.69 21.39
C ASP A 257 -12.71 32.70 22.56
N PRO A 258 -12.97 33.16 23.81
CA PRO A 258 -12.90 32.32 25.01
C PRO A 258 -14.04 31.30 25.11
N ASP A 259 -15.10 31.41 24.29
CA ASP A 259 -16.28 30.54 24.30
C ASP A 259 -16.36 29.56 23.09
N CYS A 260 -15.24 29.32 22.41
CA CYS A 260 -15.16 28.46 21.25
C CYS A 260 -15.24 26.97 21.64
N ASP A 261 -16.37 26.31 21.41
CA ASP A 261 -16.61 24.89 21.71
C ASP A 261 -15.78 23.90 20.84
N ALA A 262 -15.04 24.37 19.86
CA ALA A 262 -14.26 23.51 18.95
C ALA A 262 -12.94 22.98 19.56
N CYS A 263 -12.55 23.46 20.73
CA CYS A 263 -11.30 23.10 21.43
C CYS A 263 -11.50 22.41 22.79
N GLN A 264 -12.73 21.99 23.13
CA GLN A 264 -12.99 21.19 24.34
C GLN A 264 -13.00 19.69 24.07
#